data_88a20eb9d780d449dc9fdb8e8d531529
#
_entry.id   88a20eb9d780d449dc9fdb8e8d531529
#
_cell.length_a   1.000
_cell.length_b   1.000
_cell.length_c   1.000
_cell.angle_alpha   90.00
_cell.angle_beta   90.00
_cell.angle_gamma   90.00
#
_symmetry.space_group_name_H-M   'P 1'
#
loop_
_entity.id
_entity.type
_entity.pdbx_description
1 polymer ?
#
loop_
_entity_poly.entity_id
_entity_poly.type
_entity_poly.pdbx_seq_one_letter_code
_entity_poly.pdbx_strand_id
1 'polypeptide(L)'
;MTRRINGQLRTNAGKPESQKEAVVRTIGSIHPDVLGLIEIGDPGQFADLQRRLRKAGIDLPHVEYLQAADTTRHLALISRYPITERHSQSDIPLRVNGMTLHSPRGILDVTVERAPGDRIRILCVHLKAKMEVAEYDQAGLREAEAEYLRRYVRDILRSNSATGLVLMGDFNDTKNEKAIRQITGNPEWPDSLKALPLADDRGEVWTEYWSAADVYSRIDYIMVSKKLESEIDHSQSGIARPSCWNDASDHCPLFLSLRKSSHATPTTTKATP
;
A
#
# COMPACT_ATOMS: atom_id res chain seq x y z
N MET A 1 6.56 4.85 -16.92
CA MET A 1 6.53 3.56 -17.67
C MET A 1 6.98 3.76 -19.11
N THR A 2 7.67 2.78 -19.68
CA THR A 2 7.96 2.76 -21.13
C THR A 2 6.74 2.14 -21.83
N ARG A 3 6.15 2.88 -22.76
CA ARG A 3 4.97 2.44 -23.54
C ARG A 3 5.21 2.60 -25.03
N ARG A 4 4.65 1.71 -25.82
CA ARG A 4 4.62 1.87 -27.27
C ARG A 4 3.38 2.72 -27.65
N ILE A 5 3.63 3.95 -28.12
CA ILE A 5 2.60 4.88 -28.58
C ILE A 5 2.86 5.14 -30.07
N ASN A 6 1.88 4.84 -30.92
CA ASN A 6 2.00 4.95 -32.37
C ASN A 6 3.24 4.26 -32.95
N GLY A 7 3.54 3.05 -32.44
CA GLY A 7 4.70 2.26 -32.88
C GLY A 7 6.05 2.66 -32.27
N GLN A 8 6.15 3.79 -31.58
CA GLN A 8 7.38 4.28 -30.93
C GLN A 8 7.39 3.99 -29.44
N LEU A 9 8.51 3.50 -28.92
CA LEU A 9 8.76 3.38 -27.48
C LEU A 9 8.95 4.76 -26.87
N ARG A 10 8.07 5.16 -25.96
CA ARG A 10 8.20 6.38 -25.15
C ARG A 10 8.43 6.02 -23.70
N THR A 11 9.53 6.50 -23.14
CA THR A 11 9.81 6.47 -21.71
C THR A 11 8.98 7.52 -20.98
N ASN A 12 8.53 7.22 -19.77
CA ASN A 12 7.70 8.12 -18.93
C ASN A 12 6.36 8.54 -19.55
N ALA A 13 5.83 7.76 -20.48
CA ALA A 13 4.51 8.02 -21.01
C ALA A 13 3.44 7.74 -19.94
N GLY A 14 2.62 8.76 -19.65
CA GLY A 14 1.43 8.60 -18.82
C GLY A 14 0.42 7.61 -19.42
N LYS A 15 -0.56 7.17 -18.62
CA LYS A 15 -1.68 6.35 -19.12
C LYS A 15 -2.46 7.14 -20.17
N PRO A 16 -2.98 6.46 -21.23
CA PRO A 16 -3.98 7.05 -22.12
C PRO A 16 -5.21 7.54 -21.35
N GLU A 17 -5.96 8.45 -21.92
CA GLU A 17 -7.10 9.08 -21.26
C GLU A 17 -8.15 8.05 -20.80
N SER A 18 -8.50 7.09 -21.66
CA SER A 18 -9.43 5.99 -21.35
C SER A 18 -8.98 5.15 -20.14
N GLN A 19 -7.68 4.90 -20.01
CA GLN A 19 -7.12 4.17 -18.88
C GLN A 19 -7.14 5.00 -17.58
N LYS A 20 -6.92 6.32 -17.66
CA LYS A 20 -7.06 7.22 -16.50
C LYS A 20 -8.51 7.26 -16.00
N GLU A 21 -9.47 7.27 -16.93
CA GLU A 21 -10.88 7.18 -16.59
C GLU A 21 -11.22 5.83 -15.95
N ALA A 22 -10.66 4.73 -16.46
CA ALA A 22 -10.82 3.41 -15.87
C ALA A 22 -10.27 3.36 -14.44
N VAL A 23 -9.09 3.97 -14.18
CA VAL A 23 -8.53 4.09 -12.82
C VAL A 23 -9.51 4.83 -11.90
N VAL A 24 -10.06 5.96 -12.33
CA VAL A 24 -11.02 6.74 -11.51
C VAL A 24 -12.28 5.94 -11.23
N ARG A 25 -12.84 5.24 -12.23
CA ARG A 25 -14.02 4.37 -12.03
C ARG A 25 -13.73 3.21 -11.08
N THR A 26 -12.56 2.59 -11.22
CA THR A 26 -12.12 1.49 -10.33
C THR A 26 -12.00 1.96 -8.88
N ILE A 27 -11.36 3.10 -8.63
CA ILE A 27 -11.29 3.71 -7.29
C ILE A 27 -12.69 4.09 -6.80
N GLY A 28 -13.51 4.65 -7.68
CA GLY A 28 -14.89 5.04 -7.37
C GLY A 28 -15.78 3.88 -6.96
N SER A 29 -15.57 2.67 -7.47
CA SER A 29 -16.36 1.49 -7.06
C SER A 29 -16.10 1.04 -5.62
N ILE A 30 -14.96 1.46 -5.03
CA ILE A 30 -14.56 1.10 -3.66
C ILE A 30 -14.95 2.20 -2.66
N HIS A 31 -15.00 3.47 -3.09
CA HIS A 31 -15.23 4.64 -2.24
C HIS A 31 -14.30 4.71 -1.02
N PRO A 32 -12.96 4.70 -1.20
CA PRO A 32 -12.03 4.65 -0.08
C PRO A 32 -12.03 5.96 0.72
N ASP A 33 -11.83 5.85 2.03
CA ASP A 33 -11.52 6.99 2.91
C ASP A 33 -10.01 7.28 2.93
N VAL A 34 -9.19 6.24 2.72
CA VAL A 34 -7.74 6.32 2.56
C VAL A 34 -7.33 5.46 1.39
N LEU A 35 -6.52 5.99 0.49
CA LEU A 35 -6.06 5.31 -0.71
C LEU A 35 -4.54 5.35 -0.80
N GLY A 36 -3.89 4.18 -0.72
CA GLY A 36 -2.49 4.00 -1.08
C GLY A 36 -2.34 3.76 -2.57
N LEU A 37 -1.36 4.39 -3.16
CA LEU A 37 -1.07 4.35 -4.59
C LEU A 37 0.35 3.86 -4.81
N ILE A 38 0.48 2.83 -5.63
CA ILE A 38 1.75 2.24 -6.06
C ILE A 38 1.98 2.59 -7.53
N GLU A 39 3.23 2.85 -7.87
CA GLU A 39 3.61 3.25 -9.24
C GLU A 39 2.90 4.53 -9.74
N ILE A 40 2.54 5.42 -8.84
CA ILE A 40 2.10 6.75 -9.27
C ILE A 40 3.25 7.46 -9.98
N GLY A 41 2.95 8.14 -11.07
CA GLY A 41 3.96 8.88 -11.83
C GLY A 41 4.44 10.13 -11.12
N ASP A 42 4.96 11.07 -11.88
CA ASP A 42 5.45 12.36 -11.38
C ASP A 42 4.36 13.18 -10.65
N PRO A 43 4.74 14.26 -9.94
CA PRO A 43 3.79 15.10 -9.21
C PRO A 43 2.65 15.65 -10.07
N GLY A 44 2.89 15.89 -11.36
CA GLY A 44 1.86 16.38 -12.30
C GLY A 44 0.80 15.30 -12.59
N GLN A 45 1.22 14.04 -12.76
CA GLN A 45 0.33 12.90 -12.94
C GLN A 45 -0.46 12.61 -11.65
N PHE A 46 0.17 12.76 -10.49
CA PHE A 46 -0.50 12.65 -9.21
C PHE A 46 -1.57 13.74 -9.02
N ALA A 47 -1.24 14.98 -9.31
CA ALA A 47 -2.20 16.10 -9.26
C ALA A 47 -3.36 15.91 -10.26
N ASP A 48 -3.10 15.34 -11.46
CA ASP A 48 -4.14 14.97 -12.42
C ASP A 48 -5.11 13.93 -11.85
N LEU A 49 -4.60 12.87 -11.22
CA LEU A 49 -5.44 11.86 -10.56
C LEU A 49 -6.30 12.49 -9.46
N GLN A 50 -5.72 13.29 -8.57
CA GLN A 50 -6.47 13.96 -7.50
C GLN A 50 -7.61 14.85 -8.05
N ARG A 51 -7.34 15.63 -9.10
CA ARG A 51 -8.34 16.46 -9.74
C ARG A 51 -9.49 15.62 -10.32
N ARG A 52 -9.19 14.48 -10.95
CA ARG A 52 -10.18 13.56 -11.52
C ARG A 52 -11.03 12.90 -10.45
N LEU A 53 -10.42 12.44 -9.37
CA LEU A 53 -11.12 11.86 -8.22
C LEU A 53 -12.08 12.87 -7.61
N ARG A 54 -11.62 14.10 -7.39
CA ARG A 54 -12.47 15.18 -6.86
C ARG A 54 -13.65 15.49 -7.79
N LYS A 55 -13.41 15.52 -9.11
CA LYS A 55 -14.49 15.69 -10.11
C LYS A 55 -15.50 14.53 -10.09
N ALA A 56 -15.06 13.34 -9.72
CA ALA A 56 -15.90 12.15 -9.54
C ALA A 56 -16.58 12.07 -8.16
N GLY A 57 -16.47 13.11 -7.32
CA GLY A 57 -17.06 13.16 -5.98
C GLY A 57 -16.23 12.47 -4.88
N ILE A 58 -15.00 12.07 -5.20
CA ILE A 58 -14.08 11.43 -4.25
C ILE A 58 -13.08 12.49 -3.79
N ASP A 59 -13.39 13.15 -2.67
CA ASP A 59 -12.52 14.18 -2.10
C ASP A 59 -11.67 13.61 -0.96
N LEU A 60 -10.37 13.51 -1.22
CA LEU A 60 -9.35 13.01 -0.30
C LEU A 60 -8.24 14.08 -0.19
N PRO A 61 -8.46 15.14 0.63
CA PRO A 61 -7.64 16.35 0.59
C PRO A 61 -6.26 16.22 1.22
N HIS A 62 -6.07 15.24 2.13
CA HIS A 62 -4.81 15.06 2.84
C HIS A 62 -3.91 14.11 2.07
N VAL A 63 -2.69 14.52 1.80
CA VAL A 63 -1.80 13.79 0.90
C VAL A 63 -0.41 13.59 1.48
N GLU A 64 0.19 12.45 1.12
CA GLU A 64 1.61 12.17 1.22
C GLU A 64 2.07 11.65 -0.13
N TYR A 65 3.23 12.13 -0.60
CA TYR A 65 3.84 11.68 -1.85
C TYR A 65 5.32 11.44 -1.60
N LEU A 66 5.78 10.23 -1.90
CA LEU A 66 7.14 9.81 -1.67
C LEU A 66 7.86 9.53 -2.99
N GLN A 67 8.90 10.30 -3.25
CA GLN A 67 9.87 10.06 -4.31
C GLN A 67 11.17 9.56 -3.69
N ALA A 68 11.64 8.41 -4.17
CA ALA A 68 12.90 7.80 -3.77
C ALA A 68 13.85 7.68 -4.97
N ALA A 69 14.76 6.71 -4.96
CA ALA A 69 15.76 6.53 -6.03
C ALA A 69 15.14 6.16 -7.39
N ASP A 70 14.03 5.42 -7.42
CA ASP A 70 13.28 5.18 -8.67
C ASP A 70 12.59 6.48 -9.12
N THR A 71 12.98 6.99 -10.29
CA THR A 71 12.50 8.27 -10.81
C THR A 71 11.15 8.21 -11.50
N THR A 72 10.53 7.03 -11.58
CA THR A 72 9.30 6.81 -12.36
C THR A 72 8.18 6.14 -11.59
N ARG A 73 8.50 5.40 -10.53
CA ARG A 73 7.56 4.63 -9.72
C ARG A 73 7.58 5.14 -8.29
N HIS A 74 6.66 6.03 -7.99
CA HIS A 74 6.56 6.65 -6.68
C HIS A 74 5.42 6.03 -5.86
N LEU A 75 5.45 6.29 -4.58
CA LEU A 75 4.38 5.94 -3.65
C LEU A 75 3.59 7.20 -3.31
N ALA A 76 2.29 7.07 -3.14
CA ALA A 76 1.49 8.14 -2.58
C ALA A 76 0.38 7.58 -1.69
N LEU A 77 -0.11 8.42 -0.80
CA LEU A 77 -1.30 8.16 0.00
C LEU A 77 -2.15 9.42 -0.02
N ILE A 78 -3.44 9.25 -0.26
CA ILE A 78 -4.44 10.31 -0.14
C ILE A 78 -5.52 9.87 0.84
N SER A 79 -5.99 10.80 1.66
CA SER A 79 -6.87 10.51 2.79
C SER A 79 -7.95 11.57 2.96
N ARG A 80 -9.16 11.13 3.33
CA ARG A 80 -10.23 11.98 3.85
C ARG A 80 -9.88 12.52 5.24
N TYR A 81 -9.16 11.72 6.02
CA TYR A 81 -8.77 12.05 7.38
C TYR A 81 -7.46 12.83 7.42
N PRO A 82 -7.28 13.72 8.39
CA PRO A 82 -6.01 14.42 8.58
C PRO A 82 -4.83 13.46 8.74
N ILE A 83 -3.72 13.79 8.09
CA ILE A 83 -2.42 13.16 8.33
C ILE A 83 -1.74 13.95 9.46
N THR A 84 -1.63 13.34 10.63
CA THR A 84 -1.10 13.98 11.84
C THR A 84 0.41 13.80 12.00
N GLU A 85 0.97 12.72 11.43
CA GLU A 85 2.41 12.43 11.51
C GLU A 85 2.90 11.89 10.16
N ARG A 86 4.16 12.20 9.83
CA ARG A 86 4.85 11.75 8.60
C ARG A 86 6.24 11.25 8.97
N HIS A 87 6.52 10.01 8.62
CA HIS A 87 7.79 9.32 8.86
C HIS A 87 8.32 8.62 7.60
N SER A 88 7.87 9.09 6.42
CA SER A 88 8.27 8.52 5.13
C SER A 88 9.77 8.54 4.92
N GLN A 89 10.33 7.44 4.39
CA GLN A 89 11.77 7.26 4.17
C GLN A 89 12.05 7.03 2.69
N SER A 90 12.75 7.96 2.07
CA SER A 90 13.13 7.91 0.64
C SER A 90 14.50 7.29 0.40
N ASP A 91 15.37 7.33 1.40
CA ASP A 91 16.76 6.85 1.32
C ASP A 91 17.03 5.80 2.39
N ILE A 92 16.97 4.52 1.97
CA ILE A 92 17.14 3.37 2.87
C ILE A 92 18.33 2.55 2.37
N PRO A 93 19.49 2.63 3.03
CA PRO A 93 20.64 1.82 2.67
C PRO A 93 20.44 0.35 3.11
N LEU A 94 20.73 -0.57 2.20
CA LEU A 94 20.56 -2.01 2.36
C LEU A 94 21.86 -2.75 2.04
N ARG A 95 22.16 -3.82 2.77
CA ARG A 95 23.33 -4.66 2.52
C ARG A 95 22.92 -5.89 1.72
N VAL A 96 23.47 -6.03 0.51
CA VAL A 96 23.22 -7.14 -0.40
C VAL A 96 24.55 -7.66 -0.92
N ASN A 97 24.89 -8.89 -0.64
CA ASN A 97 26.13 -9.55 -1.09
C ASN A 97 27.40 -8.70 -0.86
N GLY A 98 27.51 -8.07 0.33
CA GLY A 98 28.65 -7.21 0.70
C GLY A 98 28.60 -5.77 0.14
N MET A 99 27.71 -5.48 -0.78
CA MET A 99 27.48 -4.15 -1.33
C MET A 99 26.44 -3.37 -0.53
N THR A 100 26.52 -2.04 -0.56
CA THR A 100 25.45 -1.18 -0.09
C THR A 100 24.63 -0.73 -1.30
N LEU A 101 23.38 -1.18 -1.35
CA LEU A 101 22.36 -0.73 -2.29
C LEU A 101 21.33 0.15 -1.55
N HIS A 102 20.49 0.85 -2.29
CA HIS A 102 19.40 1.64 -1.70
C HIS A 102 18.05 1.11 -2.14
N SER A 103 17.05 1.15 -1.24
CA SER A 103 15.69 0.79 -1.63
C SER A 103 15.21 1.72 -2.75
N PRO A 104 14.76 1.18 -3.89
CA PRO A 104 14.36 2.01 -5.03
C PRO A 104 13.16 2.90 -4.74
N ARG A 105 12.21 2.47 -3.90
CA ARG A 105 10.92 3.15 -3.68
C ARG A 105 10.73 3.66 -2.25
N GLY A 106 11.57 3.23 -1.30
CA GLY A 106 11.46 3.63 0.09
C GLY A 106 10.24 3.06 0.80
N ILE A 107 9.85 3.69 1.90
CA ILE A 107 8.67 3.37 2.71
C ILE A 107 7.89 4.65 2.92
N LEU A 108 6.66 4.72 2.41
CA LEU A 108 5.74 5.78 2.77
C LEU A 108 5.11 5.42 4.12
N ASP A 109 5.14 6.35 5.08
CA ASP A 109 4.71 6.13 6.46
C ASP A 109 4.03 7.37 7.02
N VAL A 110 2.75 7.23 7.30
CA VAL A 110 1.92 8.30 7.85
C VAL A 110 1.02 7.79 8.97
N THR A 111 0.63 8.69 9.87
CA THR A 111 -0.46 8.47 10.83
C THR A 111 -1.66 9.30 10.40
N VAL A 112 -2.81 8.65 10.22
CA VAL A 112 -4.11 9.31 9.97
C VAL A 112 -4.95 9.29 11.24
N GLU A 113 -5.74 10.33 11.47
CA GLU A 113 -6.64 10.44 12.62
C GLU A 113 -8.10 10.40 12.14
N ARG A 114 -8.79 9.25 12.37
CA ARG A 114 -10.18 9.02 11.93
C ARG A 114 -11.20 9.81 12.75
N ALA A 115 -10.87 10.03 14.03
CA ALA A 115 -11.60 10.83 15.01
C ALA A 115 -10.62 11.27 16.10
N PRO A 116 -10.94 12.24 16.96
CA PRO A 116 -10.04 12.67 18.04
C PRO A 116 -9.52 11.48 18.88
N GLY A 117 -8.21 11.25 18.83
CA GLY A 117 -7.54 10.14 19.51
C GLY A 117 -7.60 8.77 18.80
N ASP A 118 -8.36 8.64 17.73
CA ASP A 118 -8.46 7.40 16.94
C ASP A 118 -7.48 7.44 15.76
N ARG A 119 -6.27 6.96 15.99
CA ARG A 119 -5.13 7.04 15.07
C ARG A 119 -4.75 5.68 14.50
N ILE A 120 -4.48 5.66 13.20
CA ILE A 120 -3.96 4.48 12.49
C ILE A 120 -2.67 4.89 11.78
N ARG A 121 -1.59 4.14 12.01
CA ARG A 121 -0.37 4.27 11.25
C ARG A 121 -0.45 3.41 10.00
N ILE A 122 -0.14 4.00 8.84
CA ILE A 122 -0.27 3.36 7.54
C ILE A 122 1.05 3.44 6.81
N LEU A 123 1.57 2.26 6.44
CA LEU A 123 2.76 2.10 5.64
C LEU A 123 2.36 1.63 4.24
N CYS A 124 2.91 2.27 3.21
CA CYS A 124 2.82 1.80 1.83
C CYS A 124 4.21 1.44 1.32
N VAL A 125 4.33 0.30 0.66
CA VAL A 125 5.59 -0.22 0.12
C VAL A 125 5.42 -0.74 -1.30
N HIS A 126 6.52 -0.73 -2.04
CA HIS A 126 6.64 -1.42 -3.32
C HIS A 126 8.03 -2.06 -3.38
N LEU A 127 8.13 -3.33 -3.01
CA LEU A 127 9.39 -4.04 -2.96
C LEU A 127 9.92 -4.34 -4.37
N LYS A 128 11.19 -4.69 -4.45
CA LYS A 128 11.86 -4.96 -5.73
C LYS A 128 11.22 -6.13 -6.48
N ALA A 129 10.88 -5.91 -7.74
CA ALA A 129 10.29 -6.90 -8.64
C ALA A 129 11.24 -8.08 -8.94
N LYS A 130 10.69 -9.23 -9.36
CA LYS A 130 11.43 -10.45 -9.70
C LYS A 130 12.10 -10.43 -11.08
N MET A 131 12.14 -9.28 -11.76
CA MET A 131 12.81 -9.18 -13.07
C MET A 131 14.32 -9.37 -12.90
N GLU A 132 14.90 -10.32 -13.62
CA GLU A 132 16.35 -10.49 -13.64
C GLU A 132 17.01 -9.30 -14.35
N VAL A 133 18.01 -8.70 -13.73
CA VAL A 133 18.94 -7.73 -14.31
C VAL A 133 20.35 -8.15 -13.99
N ALA A 134 21.27 -7.88 -14.93
CA ALA A 134 22.66 -8.31 -14.81
C ALA A 134 23.44 -7.54 -13.72
N GLU A 135 22.96 -6.35 -13.32
CA GLU A 135 23.73 -5.44 -12.49
C GLU A 135 23.75 -5.83 -11.01
N TYR A 136 22.73 -6.51 -10.50
CA TYR A 136 22.67 -6.92 -9.09
C TYR A 136 21.59 -7.96 -8.81
N ASP A 137 21.74 -8.66 -7.69
CA ASP A 137 20.80 -9.68 -7.18
C ASP A 137 19.50 -9.00 -6.70
N GLN A 138 18.46 -9.10 -7.52
CA GLN A 138 17.15 -8.52 -7.20
C GLN A 138 16.41 -9.30 -6.12
N ALA A 139 16.59 -10.60 -6.04
CA ALA A 139 16.00 -11.40 -4.98
C ALA A 139 16.65 -11.03 -3.63
N GLY A 140 17.97 -10.93 -3.60
CA GLY A 140 18.70 -10.45 -2.43
C GLY A 140 18.32 -9.04 -2.01
N LEU A 141 18.09 -8.13 -2.97
CA LEU A 141 17.64 -6.78 -2.64
C LEU A 141 16.23 -6.80 -2.03
N ARG A 142 15.28 -7.55 -2.61
CA ARG A 142 13.92 -7.68 -2.06
C ARG A 142 13.92 -8.30 -0.66
N GLU A 143 14.77 -9.31 -0.42
CA GLU A 143 14.95 -9.88 0.91
C GLU A 143 15.52 -8.87 1.92
N ALA A 144 16.49 -8.05 1.51
CA ALA A 144 17.04 -7.00 2.36
C ALA A 144 16.03 -5.88 2.65
N GLU A 145 15.19 -5.52 1.66
CA GLU A 145 14.04 -4.62 1.88
C GLU A 145 13.06 -5.21 2.90
N ALA A 146 12.72 -6.50 2.77
CA ALA A 146 11.82 -7.19 3.69
C ALA A 146 12.39 -7.27 5.12
N GLU A 147 13.69 -7.50 5.25
CA GLU A 147 14.37 -7.50 6.56
C GLU A 147 14.35 -6.12 7.21
N TYR A 148 14.64 -5.07 6.44
CA TYR A 148 14.58 -3.71 6.93
C TYR A 148 13.15 -3.36 7.37
N LEU A 149 12.16 -3.65 6.54
CA LEU A 149 10.75 -3.40 6.81
C LEU A 149 10.28 -4.15 8.06
N ARG A 150 10.69 -5.41 8.24
CA ARG A 150 10.39 -6.18 9.47
C ARG A 150 10.94 -5.51 10.71
N ARG A 151 12.21 -5.08 10.68
CA ARG A 151 12.81 -4.35 11.82
C ARG A 151 12.06 -3.05 12.10
N TYR A 152 11.77 -2.29 11.08
CA TYR A 152 11.04 -1.03 11.17
C TYR A 152 9.65 -1.20 11.81
N VAL A 153 8.86 -2.15 11.30
CA VAL A 153 7.54 -2.49 11.86
C VAL A 153 7.65 -2.94 13.32
N ARG A 154 8.62 -3.82 13.62
CA ARG A 154 8.86 -4.28 14.98
C ARG A 154 9.15 -3.12 15.94
N ASP A 155 10.00 -2.18 15.53
CA ASP A 155 10.40 -1.06 16.36
C ASP A 155 9.20 -0.10 16.60
N ILE A 156 8.35 0.11 15.61
CA ILE A 156 7.07 0.83 15.76
C ILE A 156 6.17 0.14 16.79
N LEU A 157 5.92 -1.15 16.64
CA LEU A 157 4.97 -1.88 17.48
C LEU A 157 5.49 -2.12 18.90
N ARG A 158 6.82 -2.18 19.09
CA ARG A 158 7.44 -2.28 20.43
C ARG A 158 7.51 -0.94 21.16
N SER A 159 7.66 0.16 20.43
CA SER A 159 7.62 1.49 21.04
C SER A 159 6.23 1.83 21.57
N ASN A 160 5.17 1.34 20.92
CA ASN A 160 3.80 1.50 21.38
C ASN A 160 2.93 0.30 20.90
N SER A 161 2.70 -0.67 21.76
CA SER A 161 1.90 -1.86 21.47
C SER A 161 0.42 -1.57 21.17
N ALA A 162 -0.07 -0.40 21.54
CA ALA A 162 -1.42 0.05 21.22
C ALA A 162 -1.56 0.65 19.82
N THR A 163 -0.46 0.72 19.03
CA THR A 163 -0.51 1.26 17.68
C THR A 163 -1.31 0.36 16.74
N GLY A 164 -2.41 0.89 16.22
CA GLY A 164 -3.09 0.31 15.07
C GLY A 164 -2.27 0.56 13.82
N LEU A 165 -1.68 -0.50 13.22
CA LEU A 165 -0.82 -0.40 12.03
C LEU A 165 -1.41 -1.19 10.88
N VAL A 166 -1.46 -0.55 9.70
CA VAL A 166 -1.74 -1.15 8.40
C VAL A 166 -0.49 -1.04 7.54
N LEU A 167 0.00 -2.15 7.02
CA LEU A 167 1.04 -2.20 6.00
C LEU A 167 0.42 -2.73 4.71
N MET A 168 0.54 -1.97 3.62
CA MET A 168 -0.06 -2.33 2.33
C MET A 168 0.88 -2.04 1.16
N GLY A 169 0.67 -2.73 0.04
CA GLY A 169 1.41 -2.47 -1.17
C GLY A 169 1.65 -3.71 -2.02
N ASP A 170 2.53 -3.52 -3.00
CA ASP A 170 3.08 -4.57 -3.85
C ASP A 170 4.39 -5.09 -3.25
N PHE A 171 4.37 -6.32 -2.79
CA PHE A 171 5.53 -6.96 -2.18
C PHE A 171 6.37 -7.75 -3.20
N ASN A 172 5.88 -7.86 -4.44
CA ASN A 172 6.54 -8.62 -5.51
C ASN A 172 6.95 -10.05 -5.11
N ASP A 173 6.23 -10.63 -4.13
CA ASP A 173 6.50 -11.96 -3.61
C ASP A 173 5.21 -12.67 -3.16
N THR A 174 5.19 -14.01 -3.23
CA THR A 174 4.02 -14.79 -2.85
C THR A 174 4.04 -15.18 -1.38
N LYS A 175 2.88 -15.56 -0.82
CA LYS A 175 2.68 -15.84 0.61
C LYS A 175 3.73 -16.78 1.23
N ASN A 176 4.19 -17.76 0.46
CA ASN A 176 5.10 -18.79 0.97
C ASN A 176 6.58 -18.41 0.81
N GLU A 177 6.87 -17.28 0.20
CA GLU A 177 8.24 -16.84 -0.03
C GLU A 177 8.82 -16.12 1.17
N LYS A 178 10.16 -15.99 1.16
CA LYS A 178 10.93 -15.55 2.33
C LYS A 178 10.57 -14.12 2.74
N ALA A 179 10.39 -13.20 1.79
CA ALA A 179 10.09 -11.80 2.10
C ALA A 179 8.78 -11.67 2.88
N ILE A 180 7.70 -12.32 2.43
CA ILE A 180 6.40 -12.24 3.10
C ILE A 180 6.44 -12.85 4.50
N ARG A 181 7.04 -14.06 4.62
CA ARG A 181 7.18 -14.72 5.94
C ARG A 181 8.00 -13.89 6.91
N GLN A 182 9.05 -13.24 6.42
CA GLN A 182 9.91 -12.39 7.23
C GLN A 182 9.16 -11.16 7.72
N ILE A 183 8.43 -10.46 6.85
CA ILE A 183 7.66 -9.27 7.19
C ILE A 183 6.55 -9.57 8.20
N THR A 184 5.80 -10.64 8.01
CA THR A 184 4.72 -11.03 8.93
C THR A 184 5.25 -11.44 10.31
N GLY A 185 6.42 -12.06 10.36
CA GLY A 185 7.02 -12.58 11.59
C GLY A 185 6.28 -13.81 12.12
N ASN A 186 6.67 -14.28 13.31
CA ASN A 186 5.97 -15.37 13.97
C ASN A 186 4.62 -14.87 14.52
N PRO A 187 3.49 -15.51 14.21
CA PRO A 187 2.15 -15.12 14.68
C PRO A 187 2.03 -15.00 16.21
N GLU A 188 2.84 -15.75 16.97
CA GLU A 188 2.83 -15.68 18.44
C GLU A 188 3.47 -14.39 18.99
N TRP A 189 4.27 -13.71 18.21
CA TRP A 189 4.92 -12.48 18.67
C TRP A 189 3.93 -11.31 18.72
N PRO A 190 4.04 -10.44 19.75
CA PRO A 190 3.16 -9.27 19.86
C PRO A 190 3.34 -8.27 18.72
N ASP A 191 4.50 -8.24 18.11
CA ASP A 191 4.87 -7.38 16.99
C ASP A 191 4.73 -8.05 15.60
N SER A 192 4.01 -9.17 15.52
CA SER A 192 3.68 -9.81 14.23
C SER A 192 2.61 -9.03 13.47
N LEU A 193 2.62 -9.19 12.15
CA LEU A 193 1.55 -8.72 11.27
C LEU A 193 0.75 -9.90 10.72
N LYS A 194 -0.54 -9.71 10.58
CA LYS A 194 -1.44 -10.64 9.92
C LYS A 194 -1.70 -10.20 8.49
N ALA A 195 -1.20 -10.96 7.52
CA ALA A 195 -1.60 -10.79 6.12
C ALA A 195 -3.06 -11.23 5.96
N LEU A 196 -3.91 -10.33 5.50
CA LEU A 196 -5.35 -10.59 5.41
C LEU A 196 -5.67 -11.58 4.27
N PRO A 197 -6.52 -12.58 4.51
CA PRO A 197 -6.93 -13.54 3.49
C PRO A 197 -8.04 -12.96 2.59
N LEU A 198 -7.71 -11.87 1.88
CA LEU A 198 -8.66 -11.20 1.00
C LEU A 198 -8.92 -12.03 -0.26
N ALA A 199 -10.16 -12.01 -0.72
CA ALA A 199 -10.62 -12.60 -1.95
C ALA A 199 -11.62 -11.66 -2.64
N ASP A 200 -11.94 -11.91 -3.91
CA ASP A 200 -13.02 -11.24 -4.60
C ASP A 200 -14.38 -11.92 -4.34
N ASP A 201 -15.43 -11.48 -5.01
CA ASP A 201 -16.79 -12.00 -4.94
C ASP A 201 -16.94 -13.45 -5.46
N ARG A 202 -15.92 -13.96 -6.18
CA ARG A 202 -15.86 -15.35 -6.70
C ARG A 202 -14.98 -16.24 -5.85
N GLY A 203 -14.35 -15.70 -4.79
CA GLY A 203 -13.39 -16.40 -3.95
C GLY A 203 -11.97 -16.48 -4.52
N GLU A 204 -11.67 -15.74 -5.61
CA GLU A 204 -10.34 -15.69 -6.19
C GLU A 204 -9.42 -14.76 -5.38
N VAL A 205 -8.16 -15.16 -5.24
CA VAL A 205 -7.20 -14.49 -4.32
C VAL A 205 -6.02 -13.84 -5.03
N TRP A 206 -5.88 -14.00 -6.35
CA TRP A 206 -4.80 -13.38 -7.11
C TRP A 206 -4.99 -11.85 -7.22
N THR A 207 -3.90 -11.12 -7.35
CA THR A 207 -3.91 -9.65 -7.36
C THR A 207 -3.27 -9.04 -8.59
N GLU A 208 -2.46 -9.81 -9.31
CA GLU A 208 -1.80 -9.41 -10.55
C GLU A 208 -2.07 -10.42 -11.66
N TYR A 209 -2.29 -9.92 -12.89
CA TYR A 209 -2.25 -10.72 -14.11
C TYR A 209 -1.12 -10.25 -15.02
N TRP A 210 -0.04 -11.03 -15.05
CA TRP A 210 1.07 -10.76 -15.95
C TRP A 210 0.81 -11.37 -17.34
N SER A 211 0.25 -10.57 -18.23
CA SER A 211 -0.21 -10.99 -19.56
C SER A 211 0.90 -11.53 -20.46
N ALA A 212 2.16 -11.10 -20.27
CA ALA A 212 3.28 -11.58 -21.09
C ALA A 212 3.64 -13.05 -20.84
N ALA A 213 3.33 -13.58 -19.66
CA ALA A 213 3.56 -14.98 -19.29
C ALA A 213 2.28 -15.77 -19.06
N ASP A 214 1.10 -15.14 -19.18
CA ASP A 214 -0.21 -15.72 -18.85
C ASP A 214 -0.26 -16.29 -17.42
N VAL A 215 0.24 -15.49 -16.44
CA VAL A 215 0.37 -15.92 -15.04
C VAL A 215 -0.44 -15.00 -14.14
N TYR A 216 -1.23 -15.62 -13.24
CA TYR A 216 -1.91 -14.95 -12.14
C TYR A 216 -1.12 -15.12 -10.86
N SER A 217 -0.87 -14.03 -10.16
CA SER A 217 -0.06 -14.01 -8.93
C SER A 217 -0.78 -13.27 -7.80
N ARG A 218 -0.52 -13.67 -6.54
CA ARG A 218 -0.88 -12.88 -5.38
C ARG A 218 0.39 -12.28 -4.80
N ILE A 219 0.65 -11.02 -5.09
CA ILE A 219 1.85 -10.28 -4.69
C ILE A 219 1.54 -8.98 -3.97
N ASP A 220 0.28 -8.56 -3.98
CA ASP A 220 -0.21 -7.42 -3.20
C ASP A 220 -0.86 -7.90 -1.91
N TYR A 221 -0.59 -7.19 -0.82
CA TYR A 221 -1.13 -7.53 0.50
C TYR A 221 -1.57 -6.29 1.27
N ILE A 222 -2.57 -6.51 2.13
CA ILE A 222 -2.84 -5.68 3.30
C ILE A 222 -2.53 -6.53 4.52
N MET A 223 -1.63 -6.03 5.37
CA MET A 223 -1.24 -6.67 6.62
C MET A 223 -1.57 -5.73 7.78
N VAL A 224 -2.03 -6.28 8.89
CA VAL A 224 -2.43 -5.48 10.05
C VAL A 224 -1.75 -5.95 11.33
N SER A 225 -1.54 -5.03 12.26
CA SER A 225 -1.11 -5.36 13.62
C SER A 225 -2.23 -6.01 14.41
N LYS A 226 -1.89 -6.78 15.45
CA LYS A 226 -2.85 -7.46 16.34
C LYS A 226 -3.91 -6.52 16.89
N LYS A 227 -3.56 -5.27 17.17
CA LYS A 227 -4.48 -4.24 17.67
C LYS A 227 -5.67 -4.01 16.75
N LEU A 228 -5.49 -4.10 15.43
CA LEU A 228 -6.56 -3.85 14.46
C LEU A 228 -7.39 -5.09 14.12
N GLU A 229 -6.97 -6.29 14.49
CA GLU A 229 -7.65 -7.53 14.08
C GLU A 229 -9.14 -7.56 14.49
N SER A 230 -9.47 -7.07 15.67
CA SER A 230 -10.86 -7.01 16.16
C SER A 230 -11.72 -5.92 15.49
N GLU A 231 -11.07 -4.95 14.83
CA GLU A 231 -11.76 -3.87 14.12
C GLU A 231 -12.08 -4.22 12.66
N ILE A 232 -11.53 -5.31 12.13
CA ILE A 232 -11.73 -5.69 10.73
C ILE A 232 -13.19 -6.08 10.48
N ASP A 233 -13.79 -5.48 9.45
CA ASP A 233 -15.01 -5.99 8.86
C ASP A 233 -14.66 -6.88 7.66
N HIS A 234 -14.63 -8.19 7.92
CA HIS A 234 -14.28 -9.18 6.90
C HIS A 234 -15.30 -9.24 5.76
N SER A 235 -16.56 -8.89 6.01
CA SER A 235 -17.63 -8.90 5.00
C SER A 235 -17.54 -7.72 4.04
N GLN A 236 -16.86 -6.65 4.47
CA GLN A 236 -16.65 -5.43 3.70
C GLN A 236 -15.17 -5.24 3.32
N SER A 237 -14.38 -6.31 3.30
CA SER A 237 -12.96 -6.30 2.92
C SER A 237 -12.71 -7.34 1.84
N GLY A 238 -11.89 -7.03 0.85
CA GLY A 238 -11.69 -7.96 -0.26
C GLY A 238 -10.76 -7.46 -1.35
N ILE A 239 -10.89 -8.05 -2.53
CA ILE A 239 -10.25 -7.67 -3.78
C ILE A 239 -11.33 -7.16 -4.72
N ALA A 240 -11.16 -5.95 -5.25
CA ALA A 240 -12.14 -5.38 -6.16
C ALA A 240 -11.79 -5.69 -7.63
N ARG A 241 -12.77 -6.23 -8.38
CA ARG A 241 -12.66 -6.45 -9.83
C ARG A 241 -13.87 -5.88 -10.56
N PRO A 242 -14.08 -4.55 -10.53
CA PRO A 242 -15.10 -3.94 -11.35
C PRO A 242 -14.79 -4.19 -12.83
N SER A 243 -15.78 -4.18 -13.71
CA SER A 243 -15.62 -4.51 -15.14
C SER A 243 -14.56 -3.67 -15.88
N CYS A 244 -14.16 -2.54 -15.32
CA CYS A 244 -13.14 -1.64 -15.88
C CYS A 244 -11.74 -1.83 -15.29
N TRP A 245 -11.51 -2.76 -14.34
CA TRP A 245 -10.22 -2.86 -13.66
C TRP A 245 -9.07 -3.20 -14.61
N ASN A 246 -9.30 -4.08 -15.57
CA ASN A 246 -8.29 -4.53 -16.53
C ASN A 246 -7.80 -3.41 -17.46
N ASP A 247 -8.63 -2.41 -17.73
CA ASP A 247 -8.21 -1.19 -18.43
C ASP A 247 -7.44 -0.25 -17.51
N ALA A 248 -7.69 -0.32 -16.21
CA ALA A 248 -7.06 0.54 -15.21
C ALA A 248 -5.64 0.07 -14.86
N SER A 249 -5.44 -1.23 -14.62
CA SER A 249 -4.17 -1.80 -14.14
C SER A 249 -4.12 -3.30 -14.40
N ASP A 250 -2.94 -3.87 -14.44
CA ASP A 250 -2.63 -5.29 -14.34
C ASP A 250 -2.75 -5.82 -12.89
N HIS A 251 -2.82 -4.91 -11.90
CA HIS A 251 -3.10 -5.24 -10.51
C HIS A 251 -4.54 -4.92 -10.12
N CYS A 252 -5.12 -5.77 -9.27
CA CYS A 252 -6.44 -5.56 -8.67
C CYS A 252 -6.31 -4.76 -7.37
N PRO A 253 -7.18 -3.76 -7.11
CA PRO A 253 -7.20 -3.08 -5.83
C PRO A 253 -7.62 -4.02 -4.70
N LEU A 254 -6.90 -3.95 -3.57
CA LEU A 254 -7.29 -4.54 -2.31
C LEU A 254 -7.95 -3.47 -1.44
N PHE A 255 -8.97 -3.85 -0.69
CA PHE A 255 -9.62 -2.94 0.24
C PHE A 255 -9.85 -3.59 1.60
N LEU A 256 -9.71 -2.79 2.64
CA LEU A 256 -9.92 -3.13 4.05
C LEU A 256 -10.94 -2.16 4.63
N SER A 257 -11.99 -2.70 5.19
CA SER A 257 -12.95 -1.96 6.01
C SER A 257 -12.66 -2.19 7.50
N LEU A 258 -12.53 -1.10 8.23
CA LEU A 258 -12.37 -1.12 9.68
C LEU A 258 -13.62 -0.53 10.33
N ARG A 259 -14.18 -1.24 11.31
CA ARG A 259 -15.26 -0.72 12.14
C ARG A 259 -14.75 0.47 12.97
N LYS A 260 -15.60 1.43 13.25
CA LYS A 260 -15.27 2.51 14.17
C LYS A 260 -14.90 1.93 15.53
N SER A 261 -13.77 2.37 16.08
CA SER A 261 -13.43 2.04 17.47
C SER A 261 -14.54 2.53 18.40
N SER A 262 -15.11 1.62 19.17
CA SER A 262 -16.07 1.95 20.22
C SER A 262 -15.35 2.46 21.47
N HIS A 263 -14.49 3.47 21.31
CA HIS A 263 -13.93 4.14 22.49
C HIS A 263 -15.02 4.95 23.16
N ALA A 264 -15.46 4.45 24.33
CA ALA A 264 -16.40 5.08 25.22
C ALA A 264 -16.01 6.56 25.43
N THR A 265 -16.99 7.42 25.19
CA THR A 265 -16.99 8.80 25.69
C THR A 265 -16.53 8.80 27.15
N PRO A 266 -15.54 9.64 27.54
CA PRO A 266 -15.22 9.78 28.96
C PRO A 266 -16.51 10.16 29.70
N THR A 267 -16.90 9.32 30.63
CA THR A 267 -18.01 9.61 31.55
C THR A 267 -17.62 10.88 32.31
N THR A 268 -18.21 11.99 31.96
CA THR A 268 -18.12 13.23 32.72
C THR A 268 -18.76 12.92 34.08
N THR A 269 -17.93 12.64 35.06
CA THR A 269 -18.35 12.61 36.46
C THR A 269 -18.85 14.00 36.79
N LYS A 270 -20.18 14.18 36.82
CA LYS A 270 -20.80 15.37 37.43
C LYS A 270 -20.36 15.42 38.86
N ALA A 271 -19.52 16.36 39.20
CA ALA A 271 -19.37 16.79 40.60
C ALA A 271 -20.71 17.35 41.05
N THR A 272 -21.32 16.71 42.01
CA THR A 272 -22.52 17.21 42.72
C THR A 272 -22.05 18.23 43.74
N PRO A 273 -22.77 19.33 43.92
CA PRO A 273 -22.40 20.47 44.77
C PRO A 273 -22.36 20.16 46.27
#